data_ebd0fe38ca65749f525e4c6f6b791095
#
_entry.id   ebd0fe38ca65749f525e4c6f6b791095
#
_cell.length_a   1.000
_cell.length_b   1.000
_cell.length_c   1.000
_cell.angle_alpha   90.00
_cell.angle_beta   90.00
_cell.angle_gamma   90.00
#
_symmetry.space_group_name_H-M   'P 1'
#
loop_
_entity.id
_entity.type
_entity.pdbx_description
1 polymer ?
#
loop_
_entity_poly.entity_id
_entity_poly.type
_entity_poly.pdbx_seq_one_letter_code
_entity_poly.pdbx_strand_id
1 'polypeptide(L)'
;MTHLSVKTLRHYHQVGLLEPAEVNPGTGYRYYVSDQIPTAQVIRRLRDLEMPVAEVKQVLSASDTSVRNALIATHLDRLEEQLSKTHSAVNSLRNLLQHSDQVPAVEHRTVPATPAVGIQQLVDREDLLAWWQGALGELHATVRAQGLEAAGPSGGLYGSELFQDGRGQATVFIPVEGKVRSIGRVVPFVVPAAELAVLNHHGPLADIDITYGELGAYATAHEISVEGPLRENYLVDAHTTPHPEEWRTEIGWPIFRSDNTS
;
A
#
# COMPACT_ATOMS: atom_id res chain seq x y z
N MET A 1 16.92 -3.80 -39.96
CA MET A 1 15.84 -4.81 -40.12
C MET A 1 14.95 -4.74 -38.85
N THR A 2 13.63 -4.77 -39.02
CA THR A 2 12.67 -4.57 -37.91
C THR A 2 12.47 -5.80 -37.02
N HIS A 3 13.03 -6.97 -37.38
CA HIS A 3 12.78 -8.27 -36.72
C HIS A 3 11.29 -8.63 -36.53
N LEU A 4 10.40 -8.02 -37.33
CA LEU A 4 8.98 -8.32 -37.33
C LEU A 4 8.69 -9.50 -38.25
N SER A 5 7.91 -10.47 -37.75
CA SER A 5 7.48 -11.59 -38.56
C SER A 5 6.33 -11.19 -39.52
N VAL A 6 6.17 -11.92 -40.61
CA VAL A 6 5.01 -11.73 -41.52
C VAL A 6 3.69 -11.92 -40.77
N LYS A 7 3.64 -12.82 -39.78
CA LYS A 7 2.47 -13.04 -38.92
C LYS A 7 2.15 -11.80 -38.09
N THR A 8 3.18 -11.16 -37.52
CA THR A 8 3.04 -9.93 -36.72
C THR A 8 2.53 -8.77 -37.57
N LEU A 9 3.09 -8.57 -38.77
CA LEU A 9 2.62 -7.53 -39.70
C LEU A 9 1.18 -7.73 -40.17
N ARG A 10 0.80 -9.00 -40.41
CA ARG A 10 -0.62 -9.34 -40.72
C ARG A 10 -1.54 -8.98 -39.56
N HIS A 11 -1.14 -9.31 -38.35
CA HIS A 11 -1.91 -8.97 -37.14
C HIS A 11 -2.02 -7.46 -36.98
N TYR A 12 -0.94 -6.69 -37.15
CA TYR A 12 -0.99 -5.22 -37.05
C TYR A 12 -1.91 -4.58 -38.06
N HIS A 13 -1.96 -5.10 -39.30
CA HIS A 13 -2.93 -4.67 -40.27
C HIS A 13 -4.37 -5.02 -39.86
N GLN A 14 -4.62 -6.27 -39.43
CA GLN A 14 -5.96 -6.72 -39.01
C GLN A 14 -6.51 -5.89 -37.84
N VAL A 15 -5.67 -5.52 -36.88
CA VAL A 15 -6.06 -4.69 -35.73
C VAL A 15 -5.95 -3.18 -36.01
N GLY A 16 -5.58 -2.77 -37.24
CA GLY A 16 -5.49 -1.38 -37.66
C GLY A 16 -4.40 -0.58 -36.93
N LEU A 17 -3.26 -1.22 -36.60
CA LEU A 17 -2.08 -0.56 -36.06
C LEU A 17 -1.11 -0.08 -37.15
N LEU A 18 -0.99 -0.85 -38.23
CA LEU A 18 -0.11 -0.53 -39.35
C LEU A 18 -0.75 -0.98 -40.67
N GLU A 19 -1.17 -0.01 -41.46
CA GLU A 19 -1.72 -0.26 -42.81
C GLU A 19 -0.58 -0.54 -43.79
N PRO A 20 -0.68 -1.60 -44.64
CA PRO A 20 0.29 -1.82 -45.69
C PRO A 20 0.21 -0.72 -46.75
N ALA A 21 1.30 -0.36 -47.38
CA ALA A 21 1.32 0.62 -48.48
C ALA A 21 0.55 0.09 -49.68
N GLU A 22 0.54 -1.24 -49.91
CA GLU A 22 -0.18 -1.89 -50.97
C GLU A 22 -0.56 -3.33 -50.56
N VAL A 23 -1.72 -3.77 -51.02
CA VAL A 23 -2.16 -5.17 -50.95
C VAL A 23 -2.41 -5.67 -52.36
N ASN A 24 -1.65 -6.67 -52.80
CA ASN A 24 -1.86 -7.26 -54.11
C ASN A 24 -3.21 -7.96 -54.17
N PRO A 25 -4.13 -7.54 -55.07
CA PRO A 25 -5.51 -8.03 -55.11
C PRO A 25 -5.61 -9.50 -55.55
N GLY A 26 -4.62 -10.01 -56.32
CA GLY A 26 -4.62 -11.37 -56.80
C GLY A 26 -4.04 -12.40 -55.85
N THR A 27 -3.04 -11.99 -55.02
CA THR A 27 -2.32 -12.90 -54.14
C THR A 27 -2.56 -12.62 -52.66
N GLY A 28 -3.11 -11.45 -52.31
CA GLY A 28 -3.29 -11.01 -50.93
C GLY A 28 -2.00 -10.63 -50.22
N TYR A 29 -0.86 -10.56 -50.94
CA TYR A 29 0.41 -10.14 -50.32
C TYR A 29 0.37 -8.65 -49.99
N ARG A 30 0.95 -8.33 -48.78
CA ARG A 30 1.04 -6.99 -48.22
C ARG A 30 2.44 -6.44 -48.38
N TYR A 31 2.55 -5.26 -48.93
CA TYR A 31 3.81 -4.55 -49.12
C TYR A 31 3.90 -3.36 -48.18
N TYR A 32 5.04 -3.20 -47.55
CA TYR A 32 5.36 -2.11 -46.62
C TYR A 32 6.55 -1.33 -47.15
N VAL A 33 6.54 -0.02 -47.02
CA VAL A 33 7.61 0.85 -47.46
C VAL A 33 8.57 1.20 -46.31
N SER A 34 9.79 1.64 -46.65
CA SER A 34 10.84 1.96 -45.67
C SER A 34 10.39 3.00 -44.63
N ASP A 35 9.57 3.94 -45.04
CA ASP A 35 9.08 5.04 -44.18
C ASP A 35 8.13 4.54 -43.05
N GLN A 36 7.62 3.32 -43.18
CA GLN A 36 6.80 2.68 -42.16
C GLN A 36 7.64 1.95 -41.08
N ILE A 37 8.94 1.81 -41.29
CA ILE A 37 9.84 1.10 -40.37
C ILE A 37 9.86 1.74 -38.98
N PRO A 38 10.01 3.07 -38.81
CA PRO A 38 10.00 3.67 -37.48
C PRO A 38 8.70 3.44 -36.74
N THR A 39 7.55 3.58 -37.40
CA THR A 39 6.22 3.31 -36.82
C THR A 39 6.10 1.86 -36.38
N ALA A 40 6.50 0.91 -37.21
CA ALA A 40 6.47 -0.51 -36.87
C ALA A 40 7.36 -0.86 -35.65
N GLN A 41 8.52 -0.18 -35.52
CA GLN A 41 9.40 -0.33 -34.37
C GLN A 41 8.78 0.23 -33.07
N VAL A 42 8.11 1.38 -33.15
CA VAL A 42 7.39 1.97 -32.00
C VAL A 42 6.26 1.05 -31.56
N ILE A 43 5.42 0.57 -32.50
CA ILE A 43 4.35 -0.38 -32.19
C ILE A 43 4.91 -1.60 -31.49
N ARG A 44 5.99 -2.18 -32.01
CA ARG A 44 6.62 -3.35 -31.40
C ARG A 44 7.03 -3.07 -29.96
N ARG A 45 7.79 -1.98 -29.72
CA ARG A 45 8.27 -1.62 -28.37
C ARG A 45 7.14 -1.47 -27.39
N LEU A 46 6.06 -0.75 -27.76
CA LEU A 46 4.89 -0.57 -26.89
C LEU A 46 4.17 -1.90 -26.61
N ARG A 47 4.11 -2.78 -27.62
CA ARG A 47 3.51 -4.12 -27.46
C ARG A 47 4.39 -5.07 -26.64
N ASP A 48 5.70 -4.98 -26.77
CA ASP A 48 6.67 -5.73 -25.94
C ASP A 48 6.58 -5.31 -24.45
N LEU A 49 6.10 -4.10 -24.18
CA LEU A 49 5.76 -3.57 -22.84
C LEU A 49 4.29 -3.82 -22.45
N GLU A 50 3.59 -4.72 -23.12
CA GLU A 50 2.20 -5.12 -22.85
C GLU A 50 1.14 -4.01 -23.03
N MET A 51 1.49 -2.86 -23.62
CA MET A 51 0.50 -1.79 -23.87
C MET A 51 -0.64 -2.30 -24.75
N PRO A 52 -1.93 -2.14 -24.35
CA PRO A 52 -3.08 -2.59 -25.13
C PRO A 52 -3.12 -1.99 -26.53
N VAL A 53 -3.62 -2.75 -27.52
CA VAL A 53 -3.72 -2.32 -28.91
C VAL A 53 -4.44 -0.98 -29.06
N ALA A 54 -5.52 -0.76 -28.29
CA ALA A 54 -6.29 0.47 -28.32
C ALA A 54 -5.45 1.68 -27.86
N GLU A 55 -4.62 1.51 -26.82
CA GLU A 55 -3.73 2.56 -26.30
C GLU A 55 -2.59 2.83 -27.29
N VAL A 56 -2.01 1.79 -27.90
CA VAL A 56 -1.01 1.98 -28.97
C VAL A 56 -1.56 2.80 -30.11
N LYS A 57 -2.82 2.58 -30.52
CA LYS A 57 -3.48 3.40 -31.55
C LYS A 57 -3.56 4.88 -31.12
N GLN A 58 -3.96 5.13 -29.87
CA GLN A 58 -4.05 6.49 -29.33
C GLN A 58 -2.68 7.17 -29.32
N VAL A 59 -1.63 6.47 -28.91
CA VAL A 59 -0.24 6.98 -28.92
C VAL A 59 0.21 7.32 -30.33
N LEU A 60 -0.09 6.48 -31.33
CA LEU A 60 0.28 6.71 -32.75
C LEU A 60 -0.52 7.85 -33.40
N SER A 61 -1.79 8.01 -33.02
CA SER A 61 -2.67 9.05 -33.56
C SER A 61 -2.55 10.40 -32.86
N ALA A 62 -1.86 10.46 -31.71
CA ALA A 62 -1.68 11.69 -30.97
C ALA A 62 -0.86 12.69 -31.80
N SER A 63 -1.47 13.82 -32.16
CA SER A 63 -0.84 14.91 -32.89
C SER A 63 0.10 15.75 -32.00
N ASP A 64 -0.16 15.76 -30.69
CA ASP A 64 0.61 16.50 -29.68
C ASP A 64 1.52 15.55 -28.89
N THR A 65 2.78 15.96 -28.75
CA THR A 65 3.77 15.22 -27.97
C THR A 65 3.40 15.15 -26.49
N SER A 66 2.73 16.16 -25.93
CA SER A 66 2.27 16.16 -24.53
C SER A 66 1.21 15.09 -24.30
N VAL A 67 0.23 14.96 -25.22
CA VAL A 67 -0.80 13.90 -25.17
C VAL A 67 -0.18 12.53 -25.28
N ARG A 68 0.78 12.36 -26.20
CA ARG A 68 1.50 11.08 -26.36
C ARG A 68 2.24 10.69 -25.10
N ASN A 69 2.97 11.63 -24.50
CA ASN A 69 3.72 11.38 -23.25
C ASN A 69 2.79 11.06 -22.09
N ALA A 70 1.63 11.72 -21.97
CA ALA A 70 0.64 11.42 -20.95
C ALA A 70 0.09 9.99 -21.07
N LEU A 71 -0.22 9.52 -22.28
CA LEU A 71 -0.67 8.14 -22.51
C LEU A 71 0.40 7.11 -22.11
N ILE A 72 1.66 7.39 -22.42
CA ILE A 72 2.78 6.51 -22.04
C ILE A 72 2.99 6.53 -20.53
N ALA A 73 2.90 7.71 -19.88
CA ALA A 73 3.02 7.83 -18.42
C ALA A 73 1.92 7.06 -17.70
N THR A 74 0.66 7.17 -18.13
CA THR A 74 -0.45 6.40 -17.57
C THR A 74 -0.22 4.88 -17.67
N HIS A 75 0.40 4.41 -18.75
CA HIS A 75 0.75 3.01 -18.87
C HIS A 75 1.90 2.62 -17.94
N LEU A 76 2.89 3.48 -17.78
CA LEU A 76 4.01 3.30 -16.84
C LEU A 76 3.47 3.19 -15.41
N ASP A 77 2.62 4.12 -14.96
CA ASP A 77 2.01 4.10 -13.61
C ASP A 77 1.29 2.77 -13.34
N ARG A 78 0.58 2.23 -14.35
CA ARG A 78 -0.11 0.93 -14.25
C ARG A 78 0.87 -0.25 -14.11
N LEU A 79 1.99 -0.22 -14.83
CA LEU A 79 3.04 -1.25 -14.69
C LEU A 79 3.72 -1.20 -13.33
N GLU A 80 3.96 0.00 -12.78
CA GLU A 80 4.52 0.20 -11.44
C GLU A 80 3.57 -0.31 -10.36
N GLU A 81 2.26 -0.02 -10.50
CA GLU A 81 1.23 -0.57 -9.61
C GLU A 81 1.18 -2.11 -9.67
N GLN A 82 1.24 -2.69 -10.87
CA GLN A 82 1.25 -4.15 -11.05
C GLN A 82 2.51 -4.79 -10.47
N LEU A 83 3.67 -4.16 -10.61
CA LEU A 83 4.92 -4.59 -10.01
C LEU A 83 4.82 -4.59 -8.48
N SER A 84 4.29 -3.53 -7.89
CA SER A 84 4.07 -3.41 -6.45
C SER A 84 3.15 -4.54 -5.93
N LYS A 85 2.02 -4.77 -6.60
CA LYS A 85 1.10 -5.89 -6.26
C LYS A 85 1.78 -7.25 -6.34
N THR A 86 2.62 -7.46 -7.36
CA THR A 86 3.35 -8.72 -7.53
C THR A 86 4.39 -8.91 -6.43
N HIS A 87 5.12 -7.86 -6.05
CA HIS A 87 6.07 -7.91 -4.94
C HIS A 87 5.36 -8.24 -3.62
N SER A 88 4.24 -7.60 -3.33
CA SER A 88 3.44 -7.90 -2.14
C SER A 88 2.99 -9.37 -2.11
N ALA A 89 2.46 -9.88 -3.23
CA ALA A 89 2.04 -11.28 -3.31
C ALA A 89 3.21 -12.27 -3.10
N VAL A 90 4.39 -11.98 -3.65
CA VAL A 90 5.60 -12.80 -3.44
C VAL A 90 6.02 -12.78 -1.98
N ASN A 91 5.98 -11.63 -1.31
CA ASN A 91 6.33 -11.50 0.10
C ASN A 91 5.30 -12.24 0.99
N SER A 92 4.00 -12.09 0.72
CA SER A 92 2.96 -12.85 1.43
C SER A 92 3.17 -14.36 1.31
N LEU A 93 3.48 -14.86 0.11
CA LEU A 93 3.78 -16.29 -0.08
C LEU A 93 5.05 -16.73 0.67
N ARG A 94 6.09 -15.90 0.69
CA ARG A 94 7.31 -16.19 1.48
C ARG A 94 7.00 -16.23 2.96
N ASN A 95 6.21 -15.31 3.47
CA ASN A 95 5.80 -15.25 4.86
C ASN A 95 5.02 -16.53 5.25
N LEU A 96 4.04 -16.95 4.42
CA LEU A 96 3.31 -18.20 4.64
C LEU A 96 4.23 -19.43 4.70
N LEU A 97 5.28 -19.48 3.88
CA LEU A 97 6.25 -20.58 3.87
C LEU A 97 7.20 -20.56 5.09
N GLN A 98 7.51 -19.38 5.62
CA GLN A 98 8.46 -19.21 6.73
C GLN A 98 7.82 -19.38 8.11
N HIS A 99 6.51 -19.07 8.24
CA HIS A 99 5.81 -19.06 9.55
C HIS A 99 5.14 -20.38 9.93
N SER A 100 5.30 -21.44 9.14
CA SER A 100 4.64 -22.73 9.44
C SER A 100 5.16 -23.46 10.68
N ASP A 101 6.33 -23.07 11.27
CA ASP A 101 6.96 -23.82 12.36
C ASP A 101 7.47 -22.96 13.55
N GLN A 102 7.31 -21.62 13.55
CA GLN A 102 7.76 -20.79 14.67
C GLN A 102 6.58 -20.31 15.51
N VAL A 103 6.61 -20.63 16.80
CA VAL A 103 5.70 -20.01 17.78
C VAL A 103 6.05 -18.52 17.84
N PRO A 104 5.09 -17.61 17.59
CA PRO A 104 5.34 -16.17 17.63
C PRO A 104 5.91 -15.78 19.01
N ALA A 105 6.99 -14.98 19.02
CA ALA A 105 7.55 -14.45 20.25
C ALA A 105 6.68 -13.29 20.78
N VAL A 106 5.51 -13.62 21.34
CA VAL A 106 4.58 -12.64 21.90
C VAL A 106 5.13 -12.15 23.24
N GLU A 107 5.26 -10.82 23.36
CA GLU A 107 5.63 -10.16 24.61
C GLU A 107 4.40 -9.65 25.34
N HIS A 108 4.38 -9.74 26.68
CA HIS A 108 3.37 -9.08 27.51
C HIS A 108 3.94 -7.75 28.05
N ARG A 109 3.21 -6.66 27.82
CA ARG A 109 3.70 -5.33 28.16
C ARG A 109 2.61 -4.46 28.79
N THR A 110 2.94 -3.87 29.94
CA THR A 110 2.17 -2.81 30.57
C THR A 110 2.60 -1.48 29.99
N VAL A 111 1.68 -0.72 29.41
CA VAL A 111 1.95 0.61 28.86
C VAL A 111 1.19 1.67 29.63
N PRO A 112 1.84 2.76 30.06
CA PRO A 112 1.18 3.84 30.78
C PRO A 112 0.31 4.71 29.86
N ALA A 113 -0.60 5.48 30.44
CA ALA A 113 -1.27 6.55 29.71
C ALA A 113 -0.25 7.59 29.24
N THR A 114 -0.30 7.94 27.95
CA THR A 114 0.71 8.80 27.31
C THR A 114 0.07 10.03 26.68
N PRO A 115 0.51 11.25 27.01
CA PRO A 115 0.07 12.46 26.33
C PRO A 115 0.45 12.45 24.86
N ALA A 116 -0.48 12.91 24.01
CA ALA A 116 -0.31 12.89 22.58
C ALA A 116 -1.11 14.02 21.91
N VAL A 117 -0.92 14.19 20.62
CA VAL A 117 -1.89 14.79 19.71
C VAL A 117 -2.58 13.68 18.93
N GLY A 118 -3.85 13.81 18.62
CA GLY A 118 -4.59 12.78 17.90
C GLY A 118 -5.66 13.31 16.97
N ILE A 119 -6.00 12.48 15.98
CA ILE A 119 -7.18 12.60 15.14
C ILE A 119 -8.02 11.36 15.35
N GLN A 120 -9.27 11.53 15.73
CA GLN A 120 -10.20 10.45 16.00
C GLN A 120 -11.41 10.58 15.08
N GLN A 121 -11.80 9.49 14.42
CA GLN A 121 -12.91 9.49 13.48
C GLN A 121 -13.56 8.10 13.38
N LEU A 122 -14.86 8.08 13.08
CA LEU A 122 -15.56 6.86 12.68
C LEU A 122 -15.29 6.65 11.18
N VAL A 123 -14.65 5.53 10.81
CA VAL A 123 -14.13 5.27 9.47
C VAL A 123 -14.70 3.95 8.94
N ASP A 124 -15.02 3.89 7.67
CA ASP A 124 -15.31 2.66 6.98
C ASP A 124 -14.00 1.91 6.64
N ARG A 125 -13.99 0.59 6.76
CA ARG A 125 -12.79 -0.23 6.55
C ARG A 125 -12.15 -0.03 5.18
N GLU A 126 -12.98 0.21 4.16
CA GLU A 126 -12.53 0.44 2.77
C GLU A 126 -11.72 1.74 2.65
N ASP A 127 -12.06 2.76 3.46
CA ASP A 127 -11.43 4.09 3.45
C ASP A 127 -10.27 4.20 4.45
N LEU A 128 -10.06 3.18 5.30
CA LEU A 128 -9.12 3.24 6.42
C LEU A 128 -7.71 3.66 6.00
N LEU A 129 -7.17 3.07 4.93
CA LEU A 129 -5.80 3.36 4.49
C LEU A 129 -5.65 4.81 4.01
N ALA A 130 -6.59 5.29 3.19
CA ALA A 130 -6.56 6.66 2.69
C ALA A 130 -6.75 7.68 3.82
N TRP A 131 -7.68 7.39 4.75
CA TRP A 131 -7.88 8.21 5.93
C TRP A 131 -6.64 8.25 6.83
N TRP A 132 -6.02 7.10 7.09
CA TRP A 132 -4.82 6.96 7.91
C TRP A 132 -3.65 7.78 7.36
N GLN A 133 -3.38 7.67 6.05
CA GLN A 133 -2.31 8.44 5.40
C GLN A 133 -2.55 9.95 5.53
N GLY A 134 -3.76 10.41 5.25
CA GLY A 134 -4.13 11.82 5.36
C GLY A 134 -4.06 12.34 6.79
N ALA A 135 -4.59 11.58 7.75
CA ALA A 135 -4.60 11.95 9.15
C ALA A 135 -3.19 12.00 9.77
N LEU A 136 -2.34 11.02 9.44
CA LEU A 136 -0.96 10.99 9.92
C LEU A 136 -0.13 12.16 9.35
N GLY A 137 -0.31 12.47 8.05
CA GLY A 137 0.31 13.64 7.43
C GLY A 137 -0.11 14.97 8.08
N GLU A 138 -1.40 15.12 8.41
CA GLU A 138 -1.93 16.30 9.12
C GLU A 138 -1.37 16.42 10.55
N LEU A 139 -1.23 15.29 11.27
CA LEU A 139 -0.62 15.24 12.59
C LEU A 139 0.84 15.70 12.54
N HIS A 140 1.65 15.14 11.65
CA HIS A 140 3.06 15.53 11.49
C HIS A 140 3.21 17.01 11.13
N ALA A 141 2.37 17.52 10.21
CA ALA A 141 2.38 18.93 9.85
C ALA A 141 2.03 19.83 11.04
N THR A 142 1.03 19.44 11.86
CA THR A 142 0.57 20.19 13.03
C THR A 142 1.61 20.17 14.17
N VAL A 143 2.24 19.03 14.44
CA VAL A 143 3.32 18.91 15.44
C VAL A 143 4.47 19.83 15.06
N ARG A 144 4.89 19.80 13.79
CA ARG A 144 5.96 20.67 13.27
C ARG A 144 5.58 22.15 13.34
N ALA A 145 4.36 22.52 12.96
CA ALA A 145 3.87 23.92 12.97
C ALA A 145 3.79 24.50 14.39
N GLN A 146 3.56 23.66 15.41
CA GLN A 146 3.55 24.06 16.82
C GLN A 146 4.93 24.01 17.48
N GLY A 147 5.97 23.56 16.78
CA GLY A 147 7.32 23.37 17.35
C GLY A 147 7.37 22.33 18.46
N LEU A 148 6.48 21.32 18.39
CA LEU A 148 6.48 20.22 19.34
C LEU A 148 7.44 19.13 18.88
N GLU A 149 8.04 18.42 19.83
CA GLU A 149 8.87 17.24 19.55
C GLU A 149 8.07 15.97 19.84
N ALA A 150 8.20 14.98 18.96
CA ALA A 150 7.64 13.67 19.20
C ALA A 150 8.37 12.98 20.35
N ALA A 151 7.61 12.52 21.35
CA ALA A 151 8.12 11.80 22.51
C ALA A 151 8.16 10.28 22.31
N GLY A 152 7.81 9.80 21.11
CA GLY A 152 7.79 8.40 20.75
C GLY A 152 7.27 8.20 19.33
N PRO A 153 7.17 6.95 18.87
CA PRO A 153 6.63 6.63 17.56
C PRO A 153 5.17 7.08 17.42
N SER A 154 4.78 7.46 16.21
CA SER A 154 3.38 7.63 15.88
C SER A 154 2.66 6.29 15.97
N GLY A 155 1.34 6.31 16.14
CA GLY A 155 0.56 5.08 16.27
C GLY A 155 -0.91 5.24 15.95
N GLY A 156 -1.62 4.11 16.04
CA GLY A 156 -3.05 4.00 15.83
C GLY A 156 -3.75 3.21 16.94
N LEU A 157 -5.01 3.55 17.18
CA LEU A 157 -5.95 2.77 17.98
C LEU A 157 -7.15 2.44 17.09
N TYR A 158 -7.48 1.17 17.01
CA TYR A 158 -8.53 0.68 16.13
C TYR A 158 -9.55 -0.14 16.92
N GLY A 159 -10.79 0.31 16.95
CA GLY A 159 -11.88 -0.39 17.59
C GLY A 159 -12.15 -1.74 16.93
N SER A 160 -12.54 -2.73 17.72
CA SER A 160 -12.84 -4.09 17.22
C SER A 160 -13.97 -4.10 16.20
N GLU A 161 -14.95 -3.19 16.33
CA GLU A 161 -16.07 -2.99 15.41
C GLU A 161 -15.62 -2.66 13.97
N LEU A 162 -14.46 -2.02 13.80
CA LEU A 162 -13.88 -1.73 12.49
C LEU A 162 -13.58 -3.01 11.70
N PHE A 163 -13.17 -4.06 12.40
CA PHE A 163 -12.82 -5.36 11.81
C PHE A 163 -14.04 -6.31 11.72
N GLN A 164 -14.97 -6.22 12.67
CA GLN A 164 -16.14 -7.08 12.77
C GLN A 164 -17.29 -6.58 11.88
N ASP A 165 -17.58 -5.27 11.95
CA ASP A 165 -18.74 -4.66 11.31
C ASP A 165 -18.37 -3.86 10.04
N GLY A 166 -17.09 -3.76 9.72
CA GLY A 166 -16.59 -3.01 8.56
C GLY A 166 -16.58 -1.49 8.75
N ARG A 167 -16.96 -0.99 9.94
CA ARG A 167 -16.97 0.43 10.31
C ARG A 167 -16.75 0.60 11.79
N GLY A 168 -15.79 1.43 12.18
CA GLY A 168 -15.45 1.59 13.59
C GLY A 168 -14.64 2.85 13.88
N GLN A 169 -14.39 3.03 15.17
CA GLN A 169 -13.56 4.12 15.67
C GLN A 169 -12.11 3.87 15.31
N ALA A 170 -11.49 4.80 14.59
CA ALA A 170 -10.06 4.84 14.34
C ALA A 170 -9.47 6.12 14.94
N THR A 171 -8.31 6.00 15.56
CA THR A 171 -7.55 7.13 16.10
C THR A 171 -6.11 6.99 15.63
N VAL A 172 -5.53 8.05 15.07
CA VAL A 172 -4.07 8.13 14.87
C VAL A 172 -3.52 9.19 15.82
N PHE A 173 -2.32 8.95 16.33
CA PHE A 173 -1.73 9.83 17.34
C PHE A 173 -0.21 9.94 17.19
N ILE A 174 0.33 11.04 17.71
CA ILE A 174 1.78 11.23 17.91
C ILE A 174 1.98 11.59 19.38
N PRO A 175 2.72 10.78 20.16
CA PRO A 175 3.10 11.15 21.52
C PRO A 175 3.92 12.45 21.49
N VAL A 176 3.60 13.39 22.35
CA VAL A 176 4.30 14.69 22.45
C VAL A 176 4.39 15.14 23.88
N GLU A 177 5.46 15.88 24.19
CA GLU A 177 5.58 16.62 25.44
C GLU A 177 5.18 18.08 25.25
N GLY A 178 4.58 18.69 26.27
CA GLY A 178 4.21 20.10 26.27
C GLY A 178 2.73 20.39 26.03
N LYS A 179 2.42 21.71 25.87
CA LYS A 179 1.05 22.16 25.67
C LYS A 179 0.66 22.13 24.19
N VAL A 180 -0.28 21.27 23.87
CA VAL A 180 -0.87 21.17 22.55
C VAL A 180 -2.04 22.13 22.41
N ARG A 181 -2.13 22.83 21.27
CA ARG A 181 -3.32 23.60 20.87
C ARG A 181 -4.07 22.84 19.78
N SER A 182 -5.38 22.77 19.90
CA SER A 182 -6.22 22.20 18.84
C SER A 182 -6.14 23.03 17.57
N ILE A 183 -5.92 22.37 16.42
CA ILE A 183 -5.91 22.94 15.08
C ILE A 183 -6.70 22.01 14.16
N GLY A 184 -7.81 22.50 13.60
CA GLY A 184 -8.68 21.66 12.79
C GLY A 184 -9.22 20.46 13.56
N ARG A 185 -8.99 19.26 13.05
CA ARG A 185 -9.38 18.01 13.73
C ARG A 185 -8.27 17.42 14.61
N VAL A 186 -7.09 18.03 14.64
CA VAL A 186 -5.99 17.66 15.53
C VAL A 186 -6.25 18.24 16.92
N VAL A 187 -6.37 17.37 17.91
CA VAL A 187 -6.69 17.74 19.29
C VAL A 187 -5.71 17.11 20.28
N PRO A 188 -5.56 17.72 21.49
CA PRO A 188 -4.88 17.03 22.59
C PRO A 188 -5.56 15.68 22.85
N PHE A 189 -4.76 14.65 23.01
CA PHE A 189 -5.21 13.29 23.19
C PHE A 189 -4.40 12.61 24.28
N VAL A 190 -4.98 11.63 24.94
CA VAL A 190 -4.25 10.76 25.86
C VAL A 190 -4.40 9.33 25.36
N VAL A 191 -3.31 8.73 24.95
CA VAL A 191 -3.30 7.30 24.63
C VAL A 191 -3.53 6.55 25.94
N PRO A 192 -4.58 5.71 26.06
CA PRO A 192 -4.93 5.09 27.34
C PRO A 192 -3.86 4.09 27.79
N ALA A 193 -3.72 3.94 29.10
CA ALA A 193 -2.95 2.84 29.66
C ALA A 193 -3.57 1.49 29.27
N ALA A 194 -2.75 0.48 29.05
CA ALA A 194 -3.22 -0.85 28.71
C ALA A 194 -2.21 -1.94 29.09
N GLU A 195 -2.72 -3.14 29.33
CA GLU A 195 -1.96 -4.39 29.29
C GLU A 195 -2.09 -4.97 27.88
N LEU A 196 -0.98 -5.29 27.24
CA LEU A 196 -0.93 -5.69 25.85
C LEU A 196 -0.13 -6.97 25.66
N ALA A 197 -0.66 -7.89 24.86
CA ALA A 197 0.15 -8.86 24.15
C ALA A 197 0.68 -8.19 22.89
N VAL A 198 1.98 -8.24 22.67
CA VAL A 198 2.67 -7.46 21.63
C VAL A 198 3.42 -8.36 20.69
N LEU A 199 3.29 -8.09 19.38
CA LEU A 199 4.02 -8.76 18.33
C LEU A 199 4.47 -7.73 17.28
N ASN A 200 5.69 -7.89 16.77
CA ASN A 200 6.24 -7.00 15.75
C ASN A 200 5.95 -7.53 14.35
N HIS A 201 5.29 -6.70 13.55
CA HIS A 201 5.16 -6.90 12.12
C HIS A 201 6.37 -6.30 11.39
N HIS A 202 6.93 -7.05 10.44
CA HIS A 202 8.04 -6.62 9.59
C HIS A 202 7.59 -6.60 8.13
N GLY A 203 7.81 -5.49 7.45
CA GLY A 203 7.48 -5.33 6.04
C GLY A 203 6.26 -4.45 5.78
N PRO A 204 5.69 -4.52 4.56
CA PRO A 204 4.60 -3.65 4.12
C PRO A 204 3.30 -3.96 4.87
N LEU A 205 2.50 -2.91 5.10
CA LEU A 205 1.21 -3.02 5.79
C LEU A 205 0.18 -3.92 5.06
N ALA A 206 0.45 -4.29 3.81
CA ALA A 206 -0.42 -5.21 3.06
C ALA A 206 -0.51 -6.61 3.69
N ASP A 207 0.49 -7.03 4.45
CA ASP A 207 0.60 -8.34 5.08
C ASP A 207 0.37 -8.29 6.61
N ILE A 208 -0.04 -7.14 7.14
CA ILE A 208 -0.20 -6.92 8.58
C ILE A 208 -1.30 -7.81 9.20
N ASP A 209 -2.27 -8.23 8.40
CA ASP A 209 -3.35 -9.12 8.77
C ASP A 209 -2.85 -10.49 9.25
N ILE A 210 -1.73 -10.98 8.73
CA ILE A 210 -1.07 -12.23 9.16
C ILE A 210 -0.65 -12.09 10.62
N THR A 211 0.05 -11.01 10.95
CA THR A 211 0.53 -10.74 12.32
C THR A 211 -0.63 -10.51 13.28
N TYR A 212 -1.71 -9.85 12.83
CA TYR A 212 -2.95 -9.74 13.59
C TYR A 212 -3.57 -11.11 13.88
N GLY A 213 -3.61 -11.99 12.87
CA GLY A 213 -4.14 -13.35 13.00
C GLY A 213 -3.35 -14.18 14.02
N GLU A 214 -2.01 -14.11 13.98
CA GLU A 214 -1.12 -14.80 14.93
C GLU A 214 -1.32 -14.29 16.36
N LEU A 215 -1.39 -12.97 16.55
CA LEU A 215 -1.57 -12.35 17.86
C LEU A 215 -2.97 -12.63 18.43
N GLY A 216 -4.01 -12.59 17.60
CA GLY A 216 -5.38 -12.93 17.96
C GLY A 216 -5.53 -14.41 18.33
N ALA A 217 -4.91 -15.32 17.58
CA ALA A 217 -4.88 -16.74 17.89
C ALA A 217 -4.17 -17.00 19.23
N TYR A 218 -3.05 -16.33 19.48
CA TYR A 218 -2.35 -16.40 20.76
C TYR A 218 -3.23 -15.93 21.92
N ALA A 219 -3.83 -14.73 21.81
CA ALA A 219 -4.69 -14.16 22.86
C ALA A 219 -5.91 -15.04 23.16
N THR A 220 -6.49 -15.65 22.13
CA THR A 220 -7.62 -16.58 22.26
C THR A 220 -7.20 -17.90 22.92
N ALA A 221 -6.09 -18.49 22.49
CA ALA A 221 -5.59 -19.76 23.03
C ALA A 221 -5.22 -19.68 24.52
N HIS A 222 -4.83 -18.48 24.98
CA HIS A 222 -4.50 -18.25 26.39
C HIS A 222 -5.64 -17.64 27.20
N GLU A 223 -6.82 -17.43 26.59
CA GLU A 223 -8.01 -16.85 27.25
C GLU A 223 -7.74 -15.50 27.95
N ILE A 224 -6.83 -14.68 27.39
CA ILE A 224 -6.39 -13.41 27.99
C ILE A 224 -6.95 -12.15 27.30
N SER A 225 -7.68 -12.30 26.20
CA SER A 225 -8.23 -11.18 25.45
C SER A 225 -9.26 -10.40 26.27
N VAL A 226 -9.19 -9.08 26.21
CA VAL A 226 -10.22 -8.18 26.76
C VAL A 226 -10.73 -7.23 25.69
N GLU A 227 -11.91 -6.66 25.93
CA GLU A 227 -12.50 -5.65 25.07
C GLU A 227 -11.66 -4.37 25.09
N GLY A 228 -11.34 -3.84 23.93
CA GLY A 228 -10.55 -2.63 23.77
C GLY A 228 -10.00 -2.47 22.35
N PRO A 229 -9.48 -1.27 22.03
CA PRO A 229 -8.91 -1.04 20.71
C PRO A 229 -7.58 -1.78 20.53
N LEU A 230 -7.40 -2.37 19.36
CA LEU A 230 -6.09 -2.82 18.89
C LEU A 230 -5.17 -1.61 18.77
N ARG A 231 -3.91 -1.77 19.12
CA ARG A 231 -2.91 -0.70 19.08
C ARG A 231 -1.83 -1.01 18.07
N GLU A 232 -1.46 0.00 17.28
CA GLU A 232 -0.27 -0.02 16.44
C GLU A 232 0.69 1.08 16.88
N ASN A 233 2.00 0.79 16.87
CA ASN A 233 3.06 1.77 16.98
C ASN A 233 3.96 1.63 15.74
N TYR A 234 4.11 2.70 14.96
CA TYR A 234 4.87 2.71 13.71
C TYR A 234 6.33 3.01 14.01
N LEU A 235 7.13 1.95 14.29
CA LEU A 235 8.52 2.09 14.71
C LEU A 235 9.43 2.53 13.56
N VAL A 236 9.16 2.03 12.36
CA VAL A 236 9.78 2.44 11.10
C VAL A 236 8.67 2.50 10.05
N ASP A 237 8.44 3.67 9.48
CA ASP A 237 7.35 3.95 8.56
C ASP A 237 7.82 4.68 7.30
N ALA A 238 6.88 5.09 6.43
CA ALA A 238 7.14 5.82 5.20
C ALA A 238 7.80 7.21 5.41
N HIS A 239 7.76 7.77 6.62
CA HIS A 239 8.47 9.01 6.96
C HIS A 239 9.94 8.74 7.31
N THR A 240 10.23 7.52 7.75
CA THR A 240 11.58 7.06 8.14
C THR A 240 12.34 6.52 6.95
N THR A 241 11.70 5.69 6.10
CA THR A 241 12.31 5.08 4.92
C THR A 241 11.27 4.87 3.81
N PRO A 242 11.64 5.14 2.53
CA PRO A 242 10.76 4.86 1.40
C PRO A 242 10.68 3.36 1.03
N HIS A 243 11.37 2.49 1.75
CA HIS A 243 11.48 1.05 1.51
C HIS A 243 10.49 0.27 2.37
N PRO A 244 9.33 -0.17 1.85
CA PRO A 244 8.31 -0.85 2.66
C PRO A 244 8.80 -2.14 3.33
N GLU A 245 9.79 -2.81 2.77
CA GLU A 245 10.42 -4.02 3.34
C GLU A 245 11.18 -3.75 4.65
N GLU A 246 11.53 -2.49 4.94
CA GLU A 246 12.20 -2.08 6.17
C GLU A 246 11.22 -1.62 7.25
N TRP A 247 9.93 -1.48 6.92
CA TRP A 247 8.93 -1.00 7.87
C TRP A 247 8.76 -1.97 9.03
N ARG A 248 8.46 -1.40 10.19
CA ARG A 248 8.22 -2.14 11.43
C ARG A 248 7.05 -1.53 12.17
N THR A 249 6.03 -2.33 12.37
CA THR A 249 4.85 -1.95 13.13
C THR A 249 4.71 -2.88 14.33
N GLU A 250 4.71 -2.32 15.52
CA GLU A 250 4.40 -3.07 16.73
C GLU A 250 2.88 -3.12 16.88
N ILE A 251 2.32 -4.34 17.01
CA ILE A 251 0.89 -4.57 17.20
C ILE A 251 0.65 -4.99 18.62
N GLY A 252 -0.26 -4.30 19.32
CA GLY A 252 -0.68 -4.59 20.68
C GLY A 252 -2.14 -5.03 20.73
N TRP A 253 -2.37 -6.22 21.25
CA TRP A 253 -3.69 -6.76 21.53
C TRP A 253 -4.02 -6.53 23.00
N PRO A 254 -5.19 -5.92 23.35
CA PRO A 254 -5.54 -5.69 24.75
C PRO A 254 -5.80 -7.04 25.47
N ILE A 255 -5.17 -7.19 26.62
CA ILE A 255 -5.26 -8.39 27.47
C ILE A 255 -5.50 -7.99 28.91
N PHE A 256 -6.02 -8.91 29.72
CA PHE A 256 -5.91 -8.79 31.17
C PHE A 256 -4.68 -9.59 31.65
N ARG A 257 -3.98 -9.06 32.60
CA ARG A 257 -2.93 -9.76 33.29
C ARG A 257 -3.52 -10.38 34.56
N SER A 258 -3.64 -11.70 34.61
CA SER A 258 -3.77 -12.37 35.89
C SER A 258 -2.40 -12.28 36.57
N ASP A 259 -2.29 -11.52 37.65
CA ASP A 259 -1.12 -11.60 38.52
C ASP A 259 -0.98 -13.04 39.01
N ASN A 260 -0.22 -13.84 38.29
CA ASN A 260 0.25 -15.10 38.81
C ASN A 260 1.37 -14.76 39.81
N THR A 261 0.93 -14.39 41.03
CA THR A 261 1.77 -14.40 42.19
C THR A 261 2.08 -15.86 42.52
N SER A 262 3.26 -16.31 42.19
CA SER A 262 3.88 -17.49 42.81
C SER A 262 5.36 -17.26 42.96
#